data_f081005136c446470d1c8b8ae498cd9c
#
_entry.id   f081005136c446470d1c8b8ae498cd9c
#
_cell.length_a   1.000
_cell.length_b   1.000
_cell.length_c   1.000
_cell.angle_alpha   90.00
_cell.angle_beta   90.00
_cell.angle_gamma   90.00
#
_symmetry.space_group_name_H-M   'P 1'
#
loop_
_entity.id
_entity.type
_entity.pdbx_description
1 polymer ?
#
loop_
_entity_poly.entity_id
_entity_poly.type
_entity_poly.pdbx_seq_one_letter_code
_entity_poly.pdbx_strand_id
1 'polypeptide(L)'
;AYHLRLIADKIDYKFSKESVHQHFADVFGVTYADAKSLSFQYLYGFIPDDIAENIEYFGKVKEFTDKMWDIYRNKHFIESDIYRRRIFGKDFNANKLFNYYIQLLETETNMLVIKNLKEMMEKSHYKSKFILYSYDSFLFDFNVDDGIGFLSDVKNVLEMNEHPVKVAWGNNYQDRKS
;
A
#
# COMPACT_ATOMS: atom_id res chain seq x y z
N ALA A 1 2.15 4.17 -5.13
CA ALA A 1 2.45 4.87 -3.86
C ALA A 1 2.14 4.01 -2.64
N TYR A 2 1.05 3.23 -2.65
CA TYR A 2 0.57 2.51 -1.48
C TYR A 2 1.60 1.48 -0.95
N HIS A 3 2.15 0.62 -1.81
CA HIS A 3 3.19 -0.35 -1.41
C HIS A 3 4.44 0.34 -0.82
N LEU A 4 4.86 1.48 -1.39
CA LEU A 4 5.98 2.25 -0.86
C LEU A 4 5.70 2.74 0.58
N ARG A 5 4.48 3.15 0.89
CA ARG A 5 4.07 3.55 2.25
C ARG A 5 3.98 2.35 3.19
N LEU A 6 3.35 1.25 2.78
CA LEU A 6 3.26 0.04 3.60
C LEU A 6 4.65 -0.47 4.03
N ILE A 7 5.61 -0.41 3.11
CA ILE A 7 6.99 -0.80 3.43
C ILE A 7 7.70 0.26 4.29
N ALA A 8 7.44 1.56 4.06
CA ALA A 8 7.98 2.62 4.91
C ALA A 8 7.62 2.40 6.38
N ASP A 9 6.37 2.00 6.66
CA ASP A 9 5.91 1.66 8.02
C ASP A 9 6.70 0.47 8.62
N LYS A 10 7.09 -0.50 7.77
CA LYS A 10 7.86 -1.68 8.22
C LYS A 10 9.33 -1.43 8.48
N ILE A 11 9.91 -0.46 7.79
CA ILE A 11 11.33 -0.11 7.90
C ILE A 11 11.55 1.16 8.73
N ASP A 12 10.51 1.65 9.40
CA ASP A 12 10.53 2.90 10.17
C ASP A 12 11.12 4.07 9.36
N TYR A 13 10.50 4.33 8.20
CA TYR A 13 10.88 5.42 7.31
C TYR A 13 9.71 6.40 7.13
N LYS A 14 10.00 7.71 7.21
CA LYS A 14 9.00 8.76 7.01
C LYS A 14 9.31 9.58 5.77
N PHE A 15 8.33 9.66 4.87
CA PHE A 15 8.44 10.54 3.72
C PHE A 15 8.33 12.02 4.15
N SER A 16 9.20 12.86 3.59
CA SER A 16 9.20 14.30 3.85
C SER A 16 8.02 15.04 3.20
N LYS A 17 7.31 14.38 2.28
CA LYS A 17 6.18 14.93 1.54
C LYS A 17 5.00 13.98 1.55
N GLU A 18 3.79 14.55 1.44
CA GLU A 18 2.56 13.77 1.29
C GLU A 18 2.59 12.91 0.01
N SER A 19 3.10 13.43 -1.10
CA SER A 19 3.31 12.66 -2.32
C SER A 19 4.62 11.90 -2.28
N VAL A 20 4.55 10.57 -2.17
CA VAL A 20 5.72 9.67 -2.18
C VAL A 20 6.56 9.84 -3.46
N HIS A 21 5.89 9.94 -4.61
CA HIS A 21 6.61 10.08 -5.88
C HIS A 21 7.23 11.48 -6.04
N GLN A 22 6.65 12.53 -5.44
CA GLN A 22 7.28 13.82 -5.40
C GLN A 22 8.51 13.83 -4.47
N HIS A 23 8.43 13.13 -3.33
CA HIS A 23 9.60 12.93 -2.49
C HIS A 23 10.75 12.29 -3.27
N PHE A 24 10.48 11.21 -4.00
CA PHE A 24 11.50 10.55 -4.81
C PHE A 24 11.96 11.39 -6.03
N ALA A 25 11.08 12.20 -6.63
CA ALA A 25 11.49 13.12 -7.70
C ALA A 25 12.57 14.11 -7.21
N ASP A 26 12.39 14.63 -6.01
CA ASP A 26 13.36 15.53 -5.39
C ASP A 26 14.66 14.80 -5.01
N VAL A 27 14.54 13.58 -4.44
CA VAL A 27 15.71 12.78 -4.02
C VAL A 27 16.55 12.32 -5.21
N PHE A 28 15.91 11.88 -6.29
CA PHE A 28 16.61 11.45 -7.51
C PHE A 28 17.02 12.62 -8.42
N GLY A 29 16.44 13.81 -8.23
CA GLY A 29 16.66 14.94 -9.14
C GLY A 29 16.06 14.75 -10.53
N VAL A 30 14.92 14.06 -10.62
CA VAL A 30 14.24 13.69 -11.88
C VAL A 30 12.78 14.16 -11.90
N THR A 31 12.09 13.95 -13.03
CA THR A 31 10.67 14.28 -13.12
C THR A 31 9.83 13.36 -12.24
N TYR A 32 8.61 13.78 -11.89
CA TYR A 32 7.64 12.96 -11.15
C TYR A 32 7.35 11.62 -11.85
N ALA A 33 7.25 11.62 -13.18
CA ALA A 33 6.98 10.42 -13.96
C ALA A 33 8.15 9.42 -13.90
N ASP A 34 9.37 9.93 -14.02
CA ASP A 34 10.60 9.13 -13.93
C ASP A 34 10.78 8.58 -12.50
N ALA A 35 10.55 9.42 -11.48
CA ALA A 35 10.62 9.01 -10.07
C ALA A 35 9.62 7.89 -9.76
N LYS A 36 8.41 7.98 -10.30
CA LYS A 36 7.40 6.91 -10.17
C LYS A 36 7.90 5.60 -10.78
N SER A 37 8.46 5.65 -11.99
CA SER A 37 8.99 4.47 -12.67
C SER A 37 10.17 3.86 -11.90
N LEU A 38 11.16 4.67 -11.53
CA LEU A 38 12.35 4.25 -10.80
C LEU A 38 12.01 3.67 -9.42
N SER A 39 11.13 4.33 -8.67
CA SER A 39 10.75 3.85 -7.34
C SER A 39 10.10 2.48 -7.37
N PHE A 40 9.29 2.17 -8.38
CA PHE A 40 8.72 0.84 -8.55
C PHE A 40 9.73 -0.19 -9.09
N GLN A 41 10.61 0.23 -9.99
CA GLN A 41 11.68 -0.62 -10.49
C GLN A 41 12.58 -1.10 -9.34
N TYR A 42 12.95 -0.21 -8.43
CA TYR A 42 13.77 -0.58 -7.27
C TYR A 42 12.97 -1.35 -6.21
N LEU A 43 11.71 -1.01 -5.99
CA LEU A 43 10.90 -1.72 -5.00
C LEU A 43 10.66 -3.19 -5.37
N TYR A 44 10.32 -3.47 -6.63
CA TYR A 44 9.96 -4.82 -7.07
C TYR A 44 11.10 -5.59 -7.73
N GLY A 45 12.15 -4.91 -8.10
CA GLY A 45 13.29 -5.47 -8.80
C GLY A 45 14.56 -5.50 -7.96
N PHE A 46 15.66 -5.19 -8.60
CA PHE A 46 16.96 -5.13 -7.96
C PHE A 46 17.28 -3.70 -7.53
N ILE A 47 17.74 -3.55 -6.29
CA ILE A 47 18.23 -2.28 -5.77
C ILE A 47 19.76 -2.26 -5.94
N PRO A 48 20.33 -1.40 -6.83
CA PRO A 48 21.76 -1.25 -6.99
C PRO A 48 22.42 -0.79 -5.69
N ASP A 49 23.69 -1.17 -5.47
CA ASP A 49 24.41 -0.83 -4.24
C ASP A 49 24.55 0.69 -4.05
N ASP A 50 24.85 1.42 -5.13
CA ASP A 50 24.92 2.89 -5.11
C ASP A 50 23.60 3.55 -4.72
N ILE A 51 22.46 2.99 -5.13
CA ILE A 51 21.13 3.45 -4.73
C ILE A 51 20.87 3.14 -3.25
N ALA A 52 21.21 1.93 -2.81
CA ALA A 52 21.05 1.53 -1.42
C ALA A 52 21.92 2.35 -0.45
N GLU A 53 23.13 2.71 -0.86
CA GLU A 53 24.07 3.52 -0.06
C GLU A 53 23.68 5.01 0.00
N ASN A 54 23.13 5.56 -1.07
CA ASN A 54 22.85 6.99 -1.17
C ASN A 54 21.39 7.38 -0.84
N ILE A 55 20.46 6.43 -0.85
CA ILE A 55 19.04 6.67 -0.61
C ILE A 55 18.56 5.81 0.55
N GLU A 56 18.44 6.41 1.72
CA GLU A 56 18.11 5.75 2.98
C GLU A 56 16.92 4.78 2.86
N TYR A 57 15.84 5.18 2.18
CA TYR A 57 14.67 4.33 1.98
C TYR A 57 15.04 3.00 1.33
N PHE A 58 15.77 3.03 0.21
CA PHE A 58 16.13 1.81 -0.52
C PHE A 58 17.22 1.00 0.18
N GLY A 59 18.10 1.64 0.94
CA GLY A 59 19.04 0.95 1.84
C GLY A 59 18.30 0.12 2.89
N LYS A 60 17.33 0.73 3.56
CA LYS A 60 16.48 0.03 4.54
C LYS A 60 15.61 -1.08 3.90
N VAL A 61 15.08 -0.86 2.69
CA VAL A 61 14.33 -1.90 1.95
C VAL A 61 15.23 -3.09 1.64
N LYS A 62 16.46 -2.85 1.18
CA LYS A 62 17.43 -3.92 0.90
C LYS A 62 17.76 -4.72 2.16
N GLU A 63 18.06 -4.03 3.26
CA GLU A 63 18.34 -4.67 4.55
C GLU A 63 17.15 -5.51 5.05
N PHE A 64 15.93 -4.98 4.95
CA PHE A 64 14.70 -5.70 5.30
C PHE A 64 14.50 -6.95 4.44
N THR A 65 14.72 -6.83 3.13
CA THR A 65 14.63 -7.95 2.18
C THR A 65 15.65 -9.04 2.49
N ASP A 66 16.90 -8.67 2.78
CA ASP A 66 17.96 -9.60 3.12
C ASP A 66 17.67 -10.33 4.45
N LYS A 67 17.22 -9.63 5.48
CA LYS A 67 16.79 -10.25 6.75
C LYS A 67 15.63 -11.22 6.55
N MET A 68 14.65 -10.86 5.75
CA MET A 68 13.51 -11.73 5.43
C MET A 68 13.97 -12.98 4.67
N TRP A 69 14.90 -12.82 3.73
CA TRP A 69 15.49 -13.94 2.99
C TRP A 69 16.28 -14.87 3.90
N ASP A 70 17.04 -14.35 4.87
CA ASP A 70 17.76 -15.17 5.86
C ASP A 70 16.81 -15.99 6.72
N ILE A 71 15.69 -15.41 7.16
CA ILE A 71 14.64 -16.14 7.88
C ILE A 71 14.06 -17.25 7.01
N TYR A 72 13.76 -16.94 5.75
CA TYR A 72 13.21 -17.93 4.81
C TYR A 72 14.17 -19.11 4.56
N ARG A 73 15.45 -18.85 4.34
CA ARG A 73 16.45 -19.91 4.13
C ARG A 73 16.55 -20.87 5.32
N ASN A 74 16.33 -20.38 6.52
CA ASN A 74 16.40 -21.19 7.75
C ASN A 74 15.08 -21.93 8.04
N LYS A 75 13.93 -21.29 7.85
CA LYS A 75 12.62 -21.82 8.23
C LYS A 75 11.83 -22.40 7.07
N HIS A 76 12.22 -22.10 5.81
CA HIS A 76 11.50 -22.42 4.57
C HIS A 76 10.11 -21.76 4.44
N PHE A 77 9.82 -20.78 5.28
CA PHE A 77 8.66 -19.91 5.18
C PHE A 77 8.93 -18.58 5.90
N ILE A 78 8.14 -17.57 5.55
CA ILE A 78 7.93 -16.37 6.37
C ILE A 78 6.46 -16.28 6.74
N GLU A 79 6.14 -15.56 7.81
CA GLU A 79 4.75 -15.31 8.21
C GLU A 79 4.36 -13.86 7.92
N SER A 80 3.11 -13.68 7.46
CA SER A 80 2.53 -12.35 7.36
C SER A 80 2.28 -11.74 8.74
N ASP A 81 2.26 -10.42 8.82
CA ASP A 81 2.23 -9.71 10.10
C ASP A 81 0.84 -9.74 10.75
N ILE A 82 -0.23 -9.67 9.96
CA ILE A 82 -1.59 -9.46 10.45
C ILE A 82 -2.27 -10.79 10.75
N TYR A 83 -2.36 -11.68 9.75
CA TYR A 83 -3.08 -12.95 9.89
C TYR A 83 -2.16 -14.16 10.08
N ARG A 84 -0.85 -13.95 10.20
CA ARG A 84 0.16 -15.00 10.42
C ARG A 84 0.13 -16.10 9.35
N ARG A 85 -0.23 -15.73 8.12
CA ARG A 85 -0.22 -16.64 6.99
C ARG A 85 1.20 -16.96 6.57
N ARG A 86 1.46 -18.22 6.22
CA ARG A 86 2.77 -18.65 5.78
C ARG A 86 2.94 -18.44 4.29
N ILE A 87 4.04 -17.77 3.91
CA ILE A 87 4.50 -17.61 2.54
C ILE A 87 5.64 -18.58 2.32
N PHE A 88 5.47 -19.51 1.39
CA PHE A 88 6.46 -20.53 1.03
C PHE A 88 6.33 -20.92 -0.44
N GLY A 89 7.43 -21.43 -1.03
CA GLY A 89 7.45 -21.86 -2.44
C GLY A 89 8.76 -22.55 -2.78
N LYS A 90 8.83 -23.23 -3.91
CA LYS A 90 10.02 -24.00 -4.29
C LYS A 90 11.12 -23.14 -4.94
N ASP A 91 10.74 -22.10 -5.69
CA ASP A 91 11.67 -21.33 -6.53
C ASP A 91 11.69 -19.85 -6.11
N PHE A 92 11.79 -19.59 -4.81
CA PHE A 92 11.94 -18.23 -4.30
C PHE A 92 13.41 -17.77 -4.37
N ASN A 93 13.58 -16.51 -4.72
CA ASN A 93 14.73 -15.70 -4.39
C ASN A 93 14.28 -14.53 -3.50
N ALA A 94 15.20 -13.75 -3.00
CA ALA A 94 14.90 -12.65 -2.07
C ALA A 94 13.86 -11.67 -2.65
N ASN A 95 14.03 -11.24 -3.91
CA ASN A 95 13.11 -10.29 -4.54
C ASN A 95 11.72 -10.87 -4.76
N LYS A 96 11.62 -12.12 -5.20
CA LYS A 96 10.33 -12.80 -5.39
C LYS A 96 9.59 -12.97 -4.07
N LEU A 97 10.31 -13.37 -3.01
CA LEU A 97 9.76 -13.48 -1.67
C LEU A 97 9.25 -12.14 -1.16
N PHE A 98 10.03 -11.07 -1.32
CA PHE A 98 9.64 -9.72 -0.95
C PHE A 98 8.40 -9.23 -1.70
N ASN A 99 8.30 -9.51 -3.00
CA ASN A 99 7.13 -9.16 -3.80
C ASN A 99 5.85 -9.86 -3.31
N TYR A 100 5.94 -11.15 -2.96
CA TYR A 100 4.79 -11.86 -2.36
C TYR A 100 4.43 -11.30 -0.99
N TYR A 101 5.44 -10.96 -0.18
CA TYR A 101 5.21 -10.34 1.13
C TYR A 101 4.48 -9.00 1.02
N ILE A 102 4.90 -8.10 0.13
CA ILE A 102 4.24 -6.80 -0.08
C ILE A 102 2.78 -6.98 -0.51
N GLN A 103 2.52 -7.87 -1.47
CA GLN A 103 1.16 -8.11 -1.96
C GLN A 103 0.26 -8.70 -0.88
N LEU A 104 0.80 -9.57 -0.04
CA LEU A 104 0.04 -10.12 1.09
C LEU A 104 -0.18 -9.05 2.17
N LEU A 105 0.82 -8.23 2.46
CA LEU A 105 0.70 -7.10 3.39
C LEU A 105 -0.38 -6.12 2.94
N GLU A 106 -0.42 -5.75 1.66
CA GLU A 106 -1.49 -4.93 1.08
C GLU A 106 -2.87 -5.59 1.29
N THR A 107 -3.00 -6.85 0.90
CA THR A 107 -4.26 -7.58 1.01
C THR A 107 -4.75 -7.65 2.45
N GLU A 108 -3.88 -8.01 3.38
CA GLU A 108 -4.24 -8.14 4.80
C GLU A 108 -4.59 -6.80 5.43
N THR A 109 -3.84 -5.74 5.11
CA THR A 109 -4.15 -4.38 5.56
C THR A 109 -5.51 -3.93 5.05
N ASN A 110 -5.80 -4.16 3.78
CA ASN A 110 -7.08 -3.79 3.18
C ASN A 110 -8.26 -4.62 3.72
N MET A 111 -8.03 -5.89 4.11
CA MET A 111 -9.06 -6.69 4.79
C MET A 111 -9.43 -6.11 6.15
N LEU A 112 -8.48 -5.57 6.91
CA LEU A 112 -8.78 -4.84 8.15
C LEU A 112 -9.58 -3.56 7.89
N VAL A 113 -9.21 -2.81 6.84
CA VAL A 113 -9.95 -1.61 6.43
C VAL A 113 -11.38 -1.97 6.05
N ILE A 114 -11.61 -3.03 5.26
CA ILE A 114 -12.94 -3.50 4.86
C ILE A 114 -13.77 -3.91 6.08
N LYS A 115 -13.17 -4.59 7.05
CA LYS A 115 -13.84 -4.93 8.31
C LYS A 115 -14.34 -3.67 9.02
N ASN A 116 -13.49 -2.66 9.17
CA ASN A 116 -13.85 -1.41 9.83
C ASN A 116 -14.90 -0.61 9.03
N LEU A 117 -14.81 -0.59 7.69
CA LEU A 117 -15.83 0.00 6.81
C LEU A 117 -17.19 -0.66 7.04
N LYS A 118 -17.23 -1.99 7.06
CA LYS A 118 -18.47 -2.73 7.29
C LYS A 118 -19.08 -2.40 8.64
N GLU A 119 -18.28 -2.41 9.71
CA GLU A 119 -18.73 -2.06 11.05
C GLU A 119 -19.26 -0.63 11.14
N MET A 120 -18.57 0.32 10.51
CA MET A 120 -19.01 1.73 10.45
C MET A 120 -20.33 1.86 9.69
N MET A 121 -20.47 1.26 8.51
CA MET A 121 -21.68 1.33 7.69
C MET A 121 -22.88 0.69 8.38
N GLU A 122 -22.71 -0.44 9.07
CA GLU A 122 -23.77 -1.10 9.84
C GLU A 122 -24.27 -0.23 11.01
N LYS A 123 -23.34 0.43 11.73
CA LYS A 123 -23.68 1.31 12.86
C LYS A 123 -24.38 2.61 12.44
N SER A 124 -23.98 3.16 11.31
CA SER A 124 -24.47 4.46 10.81
C SER A 124 -25.74 4.36 9.97
N HIS A 125 -26.20 3.15 9.64
CA HIS A 125 -27.41 2.88 8.85
C HIS A 125 -27.43 3.62 7.49
N TYR A 126 -26.28 3.79 6.85
CA TYR A 126 -26.19 4.42 5.53
C TYR A 126 -26.92 3.61 4.45
N LYS A 127 -27.51 4.33 3.49
CA LYS A 127 -28.12 3.75 2.28
C LYS A 127 -27.10 3.43 1.21
N SER A 128 -25.97 4.15 1.19
CA SER A 128 -24.81 3.89 0.33
C SER A 128 -24.26 2.50 0.57
N LYS A 129 -23.69 1.89 -0.46
CA LYS A 129 -23.19 0.50 -0.39
C LYS A 129 -21.73 0.41 -0.79
N PHE A 130 -20.97 -0.37 -0.06
CA PHE A 130 -19.65 -0.84 -0.51
C PHE A 130 -19.84 -1.92 -1.57
N ILE A 131 -19.31 -1.71 -2.76
CA ILE A 131 -19.52 -2.59 -3.92
C ILE A 131 -18.33 -3.49 -4.19
N LEU A 132 -17.13 -2.91 -4.25
CA LEU A 132 -15.94 -3.63 -4.73
C LEU A 132 -14.68 -3.08 -4.12
N TYR A 133 -13.79 -4.00 -3.78
CA TYR A 133 -12.38 -3.75 -3.50
C TYR A 133 -11.55 -4.29 -4.67
N SER A 134 -10.67 -3.47 -5.19
CA SER A 134 -9.74 -3.86 -6.26
C SER A 134 -8.38 -3.18 -6.06
N TYR A 135 -7.36 -3.97 -5.72
CA TYR A 135 -6.00 -3.51 -5.42
C TYR A 135 -5.96 -2.43 -4.31
N ASP A 136 -5.64 -1.19 -4.67
CA ASP A 136 -5.57 -0.03 -3.78
C ASP A 136 -6.81 0.88 -3.87
N SER A 137 -7.93 0.38 -4.42
CA SER A 137 -9.15 1.17 -4.62
C SER A 137 -10.40 0.50 -4.05
N PHE A 138 -11.31 1.34 -3.55
CA PHE A 138 -12.59 0.95 -2.99
C PHE A 138 -13.71 1.64 -3.77
N LEU A 139 -14.69 0.89 -4.24
CA LEU A 139 -15.83 1.39 -4.99
C LEU A 139 -17.08 1.36 -4.13
N PHE A 140 -17.81 2.46 -4.13
CA PHE A 140 -19.08 2.60 -3.45
C PHE A 140 -20.20 3.01 -4.42
N ASP A 141 -21.40 2.51 -4.19
CA ASP A 141 -22.63 3.07 -4.73
C ASP A 141 -23.13 4.11 -3.72
N PHE A 142 -22.97 5.38 -4.10
CA PHE A 142 -23.26 6.51 -3.22
C PHE A 142 -24.72 6.91 -3.30
N ASN A 143 -25.42 6.88 -2.17
CA ASN A 143 -26.77 7.43 -2.04
C ASN A 143 -26.69 8.89 -1.58
N VAL A 144 -27.29 9.80 -2.35
CA VAL A 144 -27.23 11.24 -2.08
C VAL A 144 -27.87 11.66 -0.76
N ASP A 145 -28.80 10.87 -0.23
CA ASP A 145 -29.42 11.12 1.06
C ASP A 145 -28.44 11.00 2.23
N ASP A 146 -27.38 10.22 2.09
CA ASP A 146 -26.36 10.04 3.12
C ASP A 146 -25.42 11.24 3.22
N GLY A 147 -25.38 12.06 2.18
CA GLY A 147 -24.70 13.34 2.17
C GLY A 147 -23.18 13.25 2.41
N ILE A 148 -22.63 14.38 2.82
CA ILE A 148 -21.18 14.52 3.04
C ILE A 148 -20.69 13.72 4.26
N GLY A 149 -21.58 13.40 5.19
CA GLY A 149 -21.28 12.60 6.38
C GLY A 149 -20.76 11.21 6.01
N PHE A 150 -21.39 10.55 5.06
CA PHE A 150 -20.90 9.26 4.53
C PHE A 150 -19.48 9.36 3.97
N LEU A 151 -19.22 10.38 3.14
CA LEU A 151 -17.89 10.57 2.52
C LEU A 151 -16.82 10.83 3.58
N SER A 152 -17.16 11.62 4.63
CA SER A 152 -16.25 11.89 5.74
C SER A 152 -15.94 10.63 6.54
N ASP A 153 -16.95 9.84 6.88
CA ASP A 153 -16.77 8.62 7.68
C ASP A 153 -16.00 7.56 6.90
N VAL A 154 -16.30 7.37 5.60
CA VAL A 154 -15.54 6.47 4.73
C VAL A 154 -14.07 6.90 4.64
N LYS A 155 -13.83 8.20 4.40
CA LYS A 155 -12.47 8.73 4.32
C LYS A 155 -11.71 8.49 5.62
N ASN A 156 -12.31 8.77 6.77
CA ASN A 156 -11.68 8.54 8.07
C ASN A 156 -11.29 7.08 8.28
N VAL A 157 -12.13 6.13 7.87
CA VAL A 157 -11.82 4.70 7.96
C VAL A 157 -10.71 4.32 6.99
N LEU A 158 -10.74 4.81 5.75
CA LEU A 158 -9.72 4.49 4.74
C LEU A 158 -8.34 5.08 5.09
N GLU A 159 -8.31 6.23 5.79
CA GLU A 159 -7.07 6.90 6.22
C GLU A 159 -6.62 6.50 7.64
N MET A 160 -7.21 5.46 8.23
CA MET A 160 -6.88 5.01 9.60
C MET A 160 -5.40 4.65 9.81
N ASN A 161 -4.68 4.33 8.75
CA ASN A 161 -3.24 4.04 8.76
C ASN A 161 -2.39 5.25 8.31
N GLU A 162 -2.93 6.46 8.37
CA GLU A 162 -2.28 7.70 7.93
C GLU A 162 -1.89 7.72 6.43
N HIS A 163 -2.51 6.85 5.63
CA HIS A 163 -2.31 6.81 4.19
C HIS A 163 -3.38 7.64 3.49
N PRO A 164 -3.01 8.73 2.80
CA PRO A 164 -3.97 9.65 2.19
C PRO A 164 -4.74 8.96 1.05
N VAL A 165 -6.04 9.24 0.99
CA VAL A 165 -6.95 8.69 -0.01
C VAL A 165 -7.39 9.78 -0.99
N LYS A 166 -7.38 9.44 -2.28
CA LYS A 166 -7.99 10.27 -3.33
C LYS A 166 -9.42 9.81 -3.57
N VAL A 167 -10.33 10.76 -3.62
CA VAL A 167 -11.74 10.51 -3.93
C VAL A 167 -12.01 10.90 -5.38
N ALA A 168 -12.68 10.03 -6.12
CA ALA A 168 -13.18 10.31 -7.46
C ALA A 168 -14.65 9.88 -7.54
N TRP A 169 -15.47 10.63 -8.25
CA TRP A 169 -16.89 10.36 -8.42
C TRP A 169 -17.33 10.45 -9.88
N GLY A 170 -18.42 9.81 -10.22
CA GLY A 170 -19.00 9.81 -11.55
C GLY A 170 -20.28 8.98 -11.58
N ASN A 171 -21.03 9.08 -12.66
CA ASN A 171 -22.25 8.30 -12.85
C ASN A 171 -22.00 6.83 -13.16
N ASN A 172 -20.79 6.51 -13.56
CA ASN A 172 -20.32 5.14 -13.82
C ASN A 172 -18.82 5.02 -13.56
N TYR A 173 -18.28 3.80 -13.64
CA TYR A 173 -16.88 3.53 -13.35
C TYR A 173 -15.89 4.21 -14.32
N GLN A 174 -16.32 4.53 -15.56
CA GLN A 174 -15.44 5.14 -16.57
C GLN A 174 -15.40 6.67 -16.49
N ASP A 175 -16.49 7.32 -16.07
CA ASP A 175 -16.66 8.78 -16.06
C ASP A 175 -16.23 9.45 -14.73
N ARG A 176 -15.31 8.84 -14.01
CA ARG A 176 -14.86 9.34 -12.70
C ARG A 176 -14.09 10.65 -12.82
N LYS A 177 -14.50 11.64 -11.99
CA LYS A 177 -13.83 12.93 -11.81
C LYS A 177 -13.20 12.97 -10.43
N SER A 178 -11.97 13.43 -10.34
CA SER A 178 -11.22 13.62 -9.08
C SER A 178 -11.18 15.08 -8.66
#